data_e65008e0f2ae0ba98e95282e5c2a5586
#
_entry.id   e65008e0f2ae0ba98e95282e5c2a5586
#
_cell.length_a   1.000
_cell.length_b   1.000
_cell.length_c   1.000
_cell.angle_alpha   90.00
_cell.angle_beta   90.00
_cell.angle_gamma   90.00
#
_symmetry.space_group_name_H-M   'P 1'
#
loop_
_entity.id
_entity.type
_entity.pdbx_description
1 polymer ?
#
loop_
_entity_poly.entity_id
_entity_poly.type
_entity_poly.pdbx_seq_one_letter_code
_entity_poly.pdbx_strand_id
1 'polypeptide(L)'
;KNNMAVNFYLDKRADKHGDCPIRVSISIFGARFISSTGYKVAPTKWDQNKQQVKKGSTAGAGVTYSTINAALAKIAEHFSAYEHQCMLGKVKPTSAEIKKELAEHFARKKATGGKQALIFDYFELYYSEVPKQNQWSLSTCKSFRKMVNYIDEFDHDLTFGRLTEKRLNDFVLFLREGKNLRDSTVKLIVGVLFWVLRWATKKGYNTNLDYQKFSLKTKSLQNAIVFLEWEELMRIYNYKFPPKGTKVQLQDYHGRTYEKELGTTKSLQIARDSFCFCCFTSLRFSDMQNLKWSSVSEKTITITTIKTSSTITIELNKYAFEILNRYRGVDEEYVFPRISNNKTNKRLHELCELCEINAPITKTYYKGGERIEDTRPKYAFVGTHTGRRTFICNALMMGIPANIVMKWTGHSDYSAMKPYIDIANSAKAEAMALFDKR
;
A
#
# COMPACT_ATOMS: atom_id res chain seq x y z
N LYS A 1 -4.89 45.17 32.13
CA LYS A 1 -6.19 44.80 31.52
C LYS A 1 -5.89 44.11 30.18
N ASN A 2 -5.73 42.81 30.16
CA ASN A 2 -5.63 42.04 28.91
C ASN A 2 -7.04 41.57 28.59
N ASN A 3 -7.83 42.36 27.89
CA ASN A 3 -9.15 41.94 27.41
C ASN A 3 -8.97 41.02 26.20
N MET A 4 -9.76 39.94 26.15
CA MET A 4 -9.88 39.13 24.95
C MET A 4 -10.35 39.97 23.76
N ALA A 5 -9.77 39.70 22.59
CA ALA A 5 -10.21 40.28 21.34
C ALA A 5 -10.30 39.18 20.25
N VAL A 6 -11.47 39.08 19.63
CA VAL A 6 -11.70 38.21 18.47
C VAL A 6 -11.91 39.10 17.25
N ASN A 7 -11.02 39.02 16.29
CA ASN A 7 -11.06 39.84 15.08
C ASN A 7 -11.12 38.93 13.84
N PHE A 8 -11.94 39.34 12.87
CA PHE A 8 -12.06 38.65 11.57
C PHE A 8 -11.50 39.53 10.47
N TYR A 9 -10.77 38.91 9.53
CA TYR A 9 -10.19 39.60 8.39
C TYR A 9 -10.05 38.65 7.18
N LEU A 10 -9.92 39.20 5.97
CA LEU A 10 -9.63 38.42 4.78
C LEU A 10 -8.14 38.16 4.65
N ASP A 11 -7.80 36.90 4.25
CA ASP A 11 -6.46 36.57 3.79
C ASP A 11 -6.16 37.30 2.46
N LYS A 12 -4.90 37.68 2.25
CA LYS A 12 -4.47 38.34 1.02
C LYS A 12 -4.47 37.46 -0.21
N ARG A 13 -4.51 36.14 -0.04
CA ARG A 13 -4.45 35.16 -1.11
C ARG A 13 -5.86 34.76 -1.54
N ALA A 14 -6.27 35.17 -2.74
CA ALA A 14 -7.49 34.75 -3.37
C ALA A 14 -7.31 33.33 -4.00
N ASP A 15 -8.37 32.55 -4.03
CA ASP A 15 -8.42 31.31 -4.80
C ASP A 15 -8.66 31.55 -6.30
N LYS A 16 -8.74 30.48 -7.08
CA LYS A 16 -8.99 30.54 -8.54
C LYS A 16 -10.31 31.23 -8.95
N HIS A 17 -11.22 31.45 -8.00
CA HIS A 17 -12.50 32.13 -8.21
C HIS A 17 -12.50 33.56 -7.69
N GLY A 18 -11.37 34.05 -7.18
CA GLY A 18 -11.24 35.40 -6.61
C GLY A 18 -11.75 35.53 -5.17
N ASP A 19 -12.11 34.44 -4.49
CA ASP A 19 -12.57 34.43 -3.12
C ASP A 19 -11.39 34.30 -2.15
N CYS A 20 -11.35 35.18 -1.12
CA CYS A 20 -10.34 35.19 -0.08
C CYS A 20 -10.83 34.46 1.17
N PRO A 21 -10.00 33.64 1.84
CA PRO A 21 -10.36 33.00 3.10
C PRO A 21 -10.60 34.06 4.22
N ILE A 22 -11.66 33.83 5.00
CA ILE A 22 -11.88 34.60 6.23
C ILE A 22 -11.06 33.99 7.35
N ARG A 23 -10.14 34.77 7.93
CA ARG A 23 -9.32 34.38 9.07
C ARG A 23 -9.89 34.97 10.36
N VAL A 24 -9.70 34.22 11.45
CA VAL A 24 -9.94 34.72 12.80
C VAL A 24 -8.62 34.91 13.54
N SER A 25 -8.45 36.03 14.19
CA SER A 25 -7.36 36.31 15.12
C SER A 25 -7.95 36.46 16.53
N ILE A 26 -7.53 35.59 17.44
CA ILE A 26 -7.98 35.54 18.82
C ILE A 26 -6.81 35.94 19.70
N SER A 27 -6.98 37.03 20.45
CA SER A 27 -6.04 37.44 21.48
C SER A 27 -6.65 37.13 22.85
N ILE A 28 -6.00 36.28 23.62
CA ILE A 28 -6.49 35.79 24.92
C ILE A 28 -5.29 35.58 25.85
N PHE A 29 -5.37 36.05 27.09
CA PHE A 29 -4.32 35.97 28.11
C PHE A 29 -2.92 36.43 27.65
N GLY A 30 -2.86 37.42 26.73
CA GLY A 30 -1.63 37.98 26.19
C GLY A 30 -1.00 37.17 25.04
N ALA A 31 -1.59 36.09 24.65
CA ALA A 31 -1.18 35.32 23.46
C ALA A 31 -2.13 35.58 22.28
N ARG A 32 -1.58 35.53 21.04
CA ARG A 32 -2.35 35.72 19.82
C ARG A 32 -2.34 34.44 18.98
N PHE A 33 -3.51 34.00 18.57
CA PHE A 33 -3.71 32.83 17.74
C PHE A 33 -4.47 33.21 16.46
N ILE A 34 -4.08 32.60 15.34
CA ILE A 34 -4.73 32.81 14.05
C ILE A 34 -5.19 31.45 13.51
N SER A 35 -6.45 31.38 13.07
CA SER A 35 -7.02 30.20 12.47
C SER A 35 -7.87 30.53 11.23
N SER A 36 -8.21 29.53 10.43
CA SER A 36 -9.17 29.70 9.35
C SER A 36 -10.58 29.45 9.85
N THR A 37 -11.54 30.31 9.44
CA THR A 37 -12.96 30.09 9.75
C THR A 37 -13.62 29.02 8.87
N GLY A 38 -12.94 28.58 7.80
CA GLY A 38 -13.49 27.69 6.79
C GLY A 38 -14.36 28.38 5.73
N TYR A 39 -14.61 29.69 5.86
CA TYR A 39 -15.36 30.45 4.88
C TYR A 39 -14.46 31.28 3.99
N LYS A 40 -14.92 31.54 2.75
CA LYS A 40 -14.27 32.38 1.76
C LYS A 40 -15.29 33.37 1.18
N VAL A 41 -14.85 34.54 0.81
CA VAL A 41 -15.70 35.54 0.18
C VAL A 41 -14.87 36.47 -0.71
N ALA A 42 -15.46 37.00 -1.78
CA ALA A 42 -14.81 38.01 -2.60
C ALA A 42 -14.53 39.28 -1.79
N PRO A 43 -13.37 39.93 -1.94
CA PRO A 43 -13.02 41.15 -1.19
C PRO A 43 -14.07 42.29 -1.28
N THR A 44 -14.73 42.41 -2.42
CA THR A 44 -15.80 43.40 -2.65
C THR A 44 -17.03 43.21 -1.76
N LYS A 45 -17.26 41.93 -1.32
CA LYS A 45 -18.41 41.56 -0.47
C LYS A 45 -18.08 41.53 1.03
N TRP A 46 -16.88 41.92 1.42
CA TRP A 46 -16.43 41.99 2.81
C TRP A 46 -16.51 43.44 3.34
N ASP A 47 -17.02 43.59 4.55
CA ASP A 47 -17.00 44.88 5.29
C ASP A 47 -15.89 44.78 6.34
N GLN A 48 -14.79 45.51 6.08
CA GLN A 48 -13.61 45.48 6.94
C GLN A 48 -13.86 46.15 8.31
N ASN A 49 -14.71 47.16 8.35
CA ASN A 49 -15.00 47.90 9.61
C ASN A 49 -15.89 47.05 10.53
N LYS A 50 -16.90 46.40 9.98
CA LYS A 50 -17.79 45.52 10.72
C LYS A 50 -17.27 44.09 10.86
N GLN A 51 -16.19 43.75 10.16
CA GLN A 51 -15.63 42.41 10.10
C GLN A 51 -16.66 41.34 9.76
N GLN A 52 -17.48 41.61 8.77
CA GLN A 52 -18.64 40.80 8.36
C GLN A 52 -18.83 40.79 6.83
N VAL A 53 -19.53 39.79 6.34
CA VAL A 53 -19.97 39.74 4.93
C VAL A 53 -21.12 40.71 4.74
N LYS A 54 -21.07 41.55 3.69
CA LYS A 54 -22.08 42.56 3.38
C LYS A 54 -23.46 41.95 3.17
N LYS A 55 -24.52 42.60 3.65
CA LYS A 55 -25.91 42.18 3.52
C LYS A 55 -26.28 41.97 2.04
N GLY A 56 -27.03 40.91 1.76
CA GLY A 56 -27.46 40.55 0.38
C GLY A 56 -26.42 39.83 -0.44
N SER A 57 -25.20 39.58 0.10
CA SER A 57 -24.12 38.86 -0.61
C SER A 57 -24.24 37.35 -0.43
N THR A 58 -23.76 36.62 -1.43
CA THR A 58 -23.51 35.16 -1.36
C THR A 58 -22.02 34.93 -1.55
N ALA A 59 -21.48 33.98 -0.81
CA ALA A 59 -20.11 33.48 -0.99
C ALA A 59 -20.07 32.35 -2.02
N GLY A 60 -18.88 31.93 -2.38
CA GLY A 60 -18.71 30.71 -3.19
C GLY A 60 -19.52 29.52 -2.63
N ALA A 61 -20.05 28.68 -3.48
CA ALA A 61 -20.97 27.59 -3.15
C ALA A 61 -22.36 27.99 -2.63
N GLY A 62 -22.82 29.24 -2.87
CA GLY A 62 -24.20 29.68 -2.57
C GLY A 62 -24.50 29.94 -1.09
N VAL A 63 -23.46 30.03 -0.23
CA VAL A 63 -23.64 30.30 1.21
C VAL A 63 -24.04 31.76 1.41
N THR A 64 -25.15 32.01 2.09
CA THR A 64 -25.66 33.36 2.32
C THR A 64 -24.83 34.14 3.36
N TYR A 65 -24.80 35.48 3.25
CA TYR A 65 -24.14 36.38 4.21
C TYR A 65 -24.61 36.12 5.64
N SER A 66 -25.91 35.88 5.86
CA SER A 66 -26.49 35.62 7.18
C SER A 66 -25.91 34.35 7.82
N THR A 67 -25.73 33.29 7.06
CA THR A 67 -25.12 32.05 7.54
C THR A 67 -23.66 32.23 7.94
N ILE A 68 -22.88 32.96 7.14
CA ILE A 68 -21.48 33.24 7.45
C ILE A 68 -21.38 34.14 8.70
N ASN A 69 -22.12 35.25 8.74
CA ASN A 69 -22.07 36.18 9.85
C ASN A 69 -22.54 35.55 11.17
N ALA A 70 -23.57 34.70 11.14
CA ALA A 70 -23.99 33.93 12.31
C ALA A 70 -22.90 32.95 12.78
N ALA A 71 -22.16 32.36 11.86
CA ALA A 71 -21.04 31.49 12.20
C ALA A 71 -19.86 32.27 12.82
N LEU A 72 -19.54 33.46 12.30
CA LEU A 72 -18.50 34.31 12.88
C LEU A 72 -18.91 34.78 14.30
N ALA A 73 -20.17 35.16 14.52
CA ALA A 73 -20.68 35.54 15.84
C ALA A 73 -20.55 34.36 16.85
N LYS A 74 -20.89 33.14 16.46
CA LYS A 74 -20.73 31.95 17.33
C LYS A 74 -19.28 31.71 17.71
N ILE A 75 -18.30 31.97 16.82
CA ILE A 75 -16.87 31.88 17.17
C ILE A 75 -16.51 32.87 18.25
N ALA A 76 -16.94 34.12 18.11
CA ALA A 76 -16.67 35.16 19.08
C ALA A 76 -17.30 34.85 20.44
N GLU A 77 -18.55 34.39 20.45
CA GLU A 77 -19.27 33.97 21.66
C GLU A 77 -18.60 32.82 22.40
N HIS A 78 -18.18 31.80 21.66
CA HIS A 78 -17.49 30.61 22.25
C HIS A 78 -16.21 31.02 23.00
N PHE A 79 -15.34 31.79 22.36
CA PHE A 79 -14.09 32.19 23.00
C PHE A 79 -14.29 33.20 24.13
N SER A 80 -15.33 34.03 24.07
CA SER A 80 -15.76 34.88 25.18
C SER A 80 -16.19 34.07 26.39
N ALA A 81 -16.98 33.01 26.16
CA ALA A 81 -17.40 32.09 27.21
C ALA A 81 -16.21 31.30 27.80
N TYR A 82 -15.27 30.89 26.96
CA TYR A 82 -14.04 30.19 27.39
C TYR A 82 -13.18 31.08 28.29
N GLU A 83 -12.95 32.35 27.91
CA GLU A 83 -12.22 33.30 28.77
C GLU A 83 -12.92 33.51 30.11
N HIS A 84 -14.24 33.68 30.09
CA HIS A 84 -15.03 33.86 31.31
C HIS A 84 -14.94 32.65 32.24
N GLN A 85 -14.99 31.44 31.72
CA GLN A 85 -14.80 30.22 32.50
C GLN A 85 -13.40 30.13 33.15
N CYS A 86 -12.35 30.49 32.38
CA CYS A 86 -10.99 30.51 32.91
C CYS A 86 -10.84 31.57 34.02
N MET A 87 -11.47 32.73 33.86
CA MET A 87 -11.47 33.78 34.91
C MET A 87 -12.20 33.35 36.17
N LEU A 88 -13.38 32.73 36.04
CA LEU A 88 -14.13 32.21 37.18
C LEU A 88 -13.36 31.10 37.92
N GLY A 89 -12.70 30.20 37.18
CA GLY A 89 -11.86 29.15 37.74
C GLY A 89 -10.51 29.62 38.29
N LYS A 90 -10.18 30.92 38.16
CA LYS A 90 -8.86 31.50 38.49
C LYS A 90 -7.70 30.73 37.86
N VAL A 91 -7.93 30.10 36.70
CA VAL A 91 -6.93 29.34 35.94
C VAL A 91 -6.49 30.14 34.73
N LYS A 92 -5.18 30.32 34.58
CA LYS A 92 -4.60 30.91 33.37
C LYS A 92 -4.14 29.77 32.46
N PRO A 93 -4.87 29.48 31.35
CA PRO A 93 -4.53 28.38 30.48
C PRO A 93 -3.19 28.64 29.78
N THR A 94 -2.47 27.54 29.50
CA THR A 94 -1.25 27.57 28.71
C THR A 94 -1.55 27.75 27.22
N SER A 95 -0.56 28.20 26.46
CA SER A 95 -0.68 28.31 25.00
C SER A 95 -1.03 27.00 24.32
N ALA A 96 -0.64 25.88 24.92
CA ALA A 96 -0.97 24.53 24.42
C ALA A 96 -2.45 24.19 24.63
N GLU A 97 -3.02 24.52 25.79
CA GLU A 97 -4.43 24.32 26.09
C GLU A 97 -5.33 25.20 25.24
N ILE A 98 -4.94 26.48 25.02
CA ILE A 98 -5.67 27.38 24.12
C ILE A 98 -5.63 26.86 22.66
N LYS A 99 -4.48 26.36 22.20
CA LYS A 99 -4.38 25.73 20.87
C LYS A 99 -5.25 24.47 20.76
N LYS A 100 -5.33 23.67 21.80
CA LYS A 100 -6.19 22.47 21.86
C LYS A 100 -7.66 22.87 21.79
N GLU A 101 -8.11 23.87 22.56
CA GLU A 101 -9.48 24.39 22.52
C GLU A 101 -9.83 24.97 21.14
N LEU A 102 -8.91 25.70 20.52
CA LEU A 102 -9.05 26.18 19.15
C LEU A 102 -9.23 25.01 18.17
N ALA A 103 -8.36 24.01 18.26
CA ALA A 103 -8.42 22.83 17.39
C ALA A 103 -9.74 22.07 17.56
N GLU A 104 -10.19 21.86 18.79
CA GLU A 104 -11.45 21.19 19.11
C GLU A 104 -12.67 22.02 18.63
N HIS A 105 -12.68 23.34 18.84
CA HIS A 105 -13.76 24.20 18.37
C HIS A 105 -13.89 24.17 16.85
N PHE A 106 -12.78 24.26 16.12
CA PHE A 106 -12.80 24.24 14.66
C PHE A 106 -13.00 22.82 14.11
N ALA A 107 -12.58 21.78 14.83
CA ALA A 107 -12.91 20.38 14.51
C ALA A 107 -14.41 20.09 14.69
N ARG A 108 -15.03 20.56 15.80
CA ARG A 108 -16.48 20.45 16.03
C ARG A 108 -17.30 21.20 14.99
N LYS A 109 -16.81 22.35 14.49
CA LYS A 109 -17.48 23.08 13.38
C LYS A 109 -17.44 22.36 12.04
N LYS A 110 -16.42 21.58 11.76
CA LYS A 110 -16.43 20.66 10.61
C LYS A 110 -17.54 19.62 10.72
N ALA A 111 -17.93 19.25 11.95
CA ALA A 111 -18.98 18.25 12.21
C ALA A 111 -20.41 18.82 12.32
N THR A 112 -20.59 20.14 12.57
CA THR A 112 -21.94 20.72 12.88
C THR A 112 -22.44 21.80 11.92
N GLY A 113 -21.63 22.23 10.97
CA GLY A 113 -22.06 23.24 9.98
C GLY A 113 -22.55 22.60 8.70
N GLY A 114 -23.80 22.69 8.38
CA GLY A 114 -24.63 22.34 7.21
C GLY A 114 -24.04 21.86 5.86
N LYS A 115 -22.75 21.66 5.74
CA LYS A 115 -22.11 20.79 4.74
C LYS A 115 -21.75 19.48 5.45
N GLN A 116 -22.36 18.41 4.99
CA GLN A 116 -22.00 17.05 5.38
C GLN A 116 -20.47 16.91 5.27
N ALA A 117 -19.78 16.53 6.37
CA ALA A 117 -18.33 16.37 6.38
C ALA A 117 -17.90 15.44 5.24
N LEU A 118 -16.82 15.81 4.55
CA LEU A 118 -16.32 15.03 3.44
C LEU A 118 -15.73 13.71 3.97
N ILE A 119 -15.81 12.66 3.16
CA ILE A 119 -15.24 11.35 3.51
C ILE A 119 -13.73 11.44 3.77
N PHE A 120 -13.06 12.42 3.15
CA PHE A 120 -11.62 12.66 3.29
C PHE A 120 -11.21 13.09 4.70
N ASP A 121 -12.04 13.87 5.42
CA ASP A 121 -11.79 14.21 6.82
C ASP A 121 -11.72 12.95 7.69
N TYR A 122 -12.56 11.95 7.38
CA TYR A 122 -12.55 10.67 8.08
C TYR A 122 -11.43 9.73 7.61
N PHE A 123 -10.96 9.85 6.37
CA PHE A 123 -9.76 9.14 5.92
C PHE A 123 -8.52 9.59 6.69
N GLU A 124 -8.36 10.90 6.90
CA GLU A 124 -7.27 11.45 7.70
C GLU A 124 -7.36 10.99 9.16
N LEU A 125 -8.56 11.03 9.75
CA LEU A 125 -8.78 10.56 11.12
C LEU A 125 -8.47 9.06 11.26
N TYR A 126 -8.96 8.23 10.34
CA TYR A 126 -8.67 6.80 10.29
C TYR A 126 -7.15 6.55 10.17
N TYR A 127 -6.48 7.28 9.29
CA TYR A 127 -5.03 7.12 9.07
C TYR A 127 -4.19 7.58 10.26
N SER A 128 -4.69 8.51 11.06
CA SER A 128 -3.99 8.95 12.28
C SER A 128 -4.06 7.93 13.42
N GLU A 129 -5.17 7.17 13.51
CA GLU A 129 -5.44 6.22 14.60
C GLU A 129 -4.99 4.79 14.25
N VAL A 130 -5.54 4.24 13.17
CA VAL A 130 -5.53 2.79 12.91
C VAL A 130 -4.17 2.22 12.49
N PRO A 131 -3.35 2.90 11.69
CA PRO A 131 -2.02 2.39 11.32
C PRO A 131 -1.12 2.12 12.52
N LYS A 132 -1.17 2.96 13.54
CA LYS A 132 -0.39 2.80 14.77
C LYS A 132 -0.91 1.64 15.61
N GLN A 133 -2.25 1.56 15.78
CA GLN A 133 -2.90 0.51 16.55
C GLN A 133 -2.67 -0.88 15.94
N ASN A 134 -2.74 -0.99 14.63
CA ASN A 134 -2.62 -2.25 13.89
C ASN A 134 -1.23 -2.49 13.30
N GLN A 135 -0.23 -1.70 13.67
CA GLN A 135 1.17 -1.84 13.20
C GLN A 135 1.27 -2.03 11.67
N TRP A 136 0.64 -1.11 10.92
CA TRP A 136 0.60 -1.24 9.47
C TRP A 136 2.00 -1.20 8.85
N SER A 137 2.22 -2.10 7.90
CA SER A 137 3.40 -2.05 7.04
C SER A 137 3.35 -0.84 6.10
N LEU A 138 4.52 -0.39 5.63
CA LEU A 138 4.61 0.66 4.60
C LEU A 138 3.80 0.31 3.34
N SER A 139 3.70 -0.97 2.99
CA SER A 139 2.89 -1.44 1.86
C SER A 139 1.40 -1.24 2.11
N THR A 140 0.92 -1.51 3.32
CA THR A 140 -0.48 -1.29 3.72
C THR A 140 -0.82 0.21 3.66
N CYS A 141 0.07 1.06 4.17
CA CYS A 141 -0.06 2.52 4.09
C CYS A 141 -0.14 3.01 2.64
N LYS A 142 0.70 2.46 1.74
CA LYS A 142 0.66 2.80 0.30
C LYS A 142 -0.66 2.37 -0.35
N SER A 143 -1.18 1.19 0.00
CA SER A 143 -2.48 0.71 -0.51
C SER A 143 -3.63 1.61 -0.05
N PHE A 144 -3.60 2.06 1.20
CA PHE A 144 -4.57 3.01 1.72
C PHE A 144 -4.52 4.35 0.97
N ARG A 145 -3.34 4.96 0.84
CA ARG A 145 -3.18 6.23 0.10
C ARG A 145 -3.62 6.10 -1.36
N LYS A 146 -3.33 4.97 -1.99
CA LYS A 146 -3.78 4.70 -3.36
C LYS A 146 -5.31 4.68 -3.46
N MET A 147 -6.00 4.07 -2.49
CA MET A 147 -7.47 4.10 -2.41
C MET A 147 -7.98 5.53 -2.25
N VAL A 148 -7.40 6.33 -1.34
CA VAL A 148 -7.77 7.73 -1.13
C VAL A 148 -7.65 8.54 -2.43
N ASN A 149 -6.54 8.40 -3.15
CA ASN A 149 -6.33 9.10 -4.42
C ASN A 149 -7.40 8.72 -5.47
N TYR A 150 -7.77 7.44 -5.57
CA TYR A 150 -8.81 7.04 -6.51
C TYR A 150 -10.20 7.56 -6.12
N ILE A 151 -10.50 7.66 -4.83
CA ILE A 151 -11.76 8.27 -4.36
C ILE A 151 -11.76 9.77 -4.68
N ASP A 152 -10.64 10.46 -4.46
CA ASP A 152 -10.49 11.88 -4.75
C ASP A 152 -10.68 12.20 -6.25
N GLU A 153 -10.05 11.40 -7.11
CA GLU A 153 -10.22 11.51 -8.56
C GLU A 153 -11.65 11.17 -9.04
N PHE A 154 -12.35 10.29 -8.33
CA PHE A 154 -13.72 9.88 -8.65
C PHE A 154 -14.76 10.92 -8.21
N ASP A 155 -14.64 11.42 -6.99
CA ASP A 155 -15.58 12.39 -6.41
C ASP A 155 -14.94 13.12 -5.24
N HIS A 156 -14.41 14.31 -5.53
CA HIS A 156 -13.73 15.16 -4.53
C HIS A 156 -14.68 15.64 -3.41
N ASP A 157 -15.97 15.74 -3.68
CA ASP A 157 -17.00 16.18 -2.73
C ASP A 157 -17.76 15.01 -2.09
N LEU A 158 -17.21 13.79 -2.14
CA LEU A 158 -17.87 12.59 -1.63
C LEU A 158 -18.09 12.67 -0.12
N THR A 159 -19.32 12.33 0.30
CA THR A 159 -19.72 12.21 1.72
C THR A 159 -20.27 10.82 1.97
N PHE A 160 -20.32 10.39 3.24
CA PHE A 160 -20.96 9.09 3.57
C PHE A 160 -22.40 9.00 3.10
N GLY A 161 -23.18 10.09 3.21
CA GLY A 161 -24.57 10.11 2.76
C GLY A 161 -24.74 9.92 1.26
N ARG A 162 -23.76 10.33 0.45
CA ARG A 162 -23.76 10.15 -1.01
C ARG A 162 -23.24 8.77 -1.44
N LEU A 163 -22.62 8.00 -0.55
CA LEU A 163 -22.03 6.69 -0.84
C LEU A 163 -23.12 5.60 -0.80
N THR A 164 -24.06 5.69 -1.72
CA THR A 164 -25.11 4.68 -1.94
C THR A 164 -24.55 3.44 -2.64
N GLU A 165 -25.31 2.33 -2.67
CA GLU A 165 -24.95 1.15 -3.45
C GLU A 165 -24.69 1.49 -4.93
N LYS A 166 -25.53 2.36 -5.54
CA LYS A 166 -25.33 2.84 -6.91
C LYS A 166 -23.97 3.55 -7.04
N ARG A 167 -23.65 4.46 -6.10
CA ARG A 167 -22.40 5.23 -6.15
C ARG A 167 -21.16 4.33 -5.99
N LEU A 168 -21.26 3.25 -5.22
CA LEU A 168 -20.20 2.23 -5.11
C LEU A 168 -20.03 1.47 -6.44
N ASN A 169 -21.12 1.15 -7.12
CA ASN A 169 -21.06 0.56 -8.47
C ASN A 169 -20.41 1.51 -9.48
N ASP A 170 -20.77 2.81 -9.46
CA ASP A 170 -20.16 3.84 -10.31
C ASP A 170 -18.65 3.95 -10.03
N PHE A 171 -18.23 3.87 -8.76
CA PHE A 171 -16.81 3.85 -8.40
C PHE A 171 -16.09 2.61 -8.95
N VAL A 172 -16.71 1.44 -8.89
CA VAL A 172 -16.14 0.21 -9.48
C VAL A 172 -16.00 0.34 -11.00
N LEU A 173 -16.99 0.91 -11.69
CA LEU A 173 -16.92 1.19 -13.14
C LEU A 173 -15.79 2.18 -13.44
N PHE A 174 -15.65 3.26 -12.65
CA PHE A 174 -14.53 4.19 -12.76
C PHE A 174 -13.16 3.49 -12.65
N LEU A 175 -13.02 2.57 -11.67
CA LEU A 175 -11.78 1.81 -11.51
C LEU A 175 -11.51 0.85 -12.67
N ARG A 176 -12.56 0.20 -13.19
CA ARG A 176 -12.46 -0.76 -14.30
C ARG A 176 -12.22 -0.09 -15.65
N GLU A 177 -13.05 0.86 -16.00
CA GLU A 177 -13.07 1.50 -17.32
C GLU A 177 -12.20 2.76 -17.35
N GLY A 178 -12.40 3.67 -16.40
CA GLY A 178 -11.65 4.94 -16.33
C GLY A 178 -10.17 4.74 -15.99
N LYS A 179 -9.84 3.82 -15.06
CA LYS A 179 -8.47 3.52 -14.65
C LYS A 179 -7.90 2.24 -15.24
N ASN A 180 -8.72 1.50 -15.97
CA ASN A 180 -8.32 0.30 -16.70
C ASN A 180 -7.64 -0.76 -15.79
N LEU A 181 -8.15 -0.95 -14.55
CA LEU A 181 -7.56 -1.82 -13.54
C LEU A 181 -8.04 -3.27 -13.66
N ARG A 182 -7.18 -4.20 -13.28
CA ARG A 182 -7.56 -5.62 -13.15
C ARG A 182 -8.53 -5.81 -11.99
N ASP A 183 -9.47 -6.74 -12.11
CA ASP A 183 -10.50 -7.03 -11.09
C ASP A 183 -9.90 -7.35 -9.71
N SER A 184 -8.74 -8.00 -9.65
CA SER A 184 -8.01 -8.23 -8.40
C SER A 184 -7.55 -6.94 -7.71
N THR A 185 -7.16 -5.93 -8.51
CA THR A 185 -6.77 -4.60 -7.99
C THR A 185 -7.99 -3.82 -7.55
N VAL A 186 -9.10 -3.88 -8.30
CA VAL A 186 -10.38 -3.29 -7.93
C VAL A 186 -10.87 -3.86 -6.60
N LYS A 187 -10.81 -5.21 -6.43
CA LYS A 187 -11.16 -5.89 -5.17
C LYS A 187 -10.33 -5.40 -3.99
N LEU A 188 -9.02 -5.21 -4.19
CA LEU A 188 -8.13 -4.68 -3.15
C LEU A 188 -8.54 -3.26 -2.75
N ILE A 189 -8.76 -2.36 -3.71
CA ILE A 189 -9.10 -0.95 -3.46
C ILE A 189 -10.44 -0.85 -2.73
N VAL A 190 -11.46 -1.53 -3.21
CA VAL A 190 -12.79 -1.57 -2.57
C VAL A 190 -12.70 -2.18 -1.17
N GLY A 191 -11.90 -3.23 -0.99
CA GLY A 191 -11.67 -3.84 0.32
C GLY A 191 -11.07 -2.85 1.33
N VAL A 192 -10.10 -2.03 0.91
CA VAL A 192 -9.49 -0.98 1.75
C VAL A 192 -10.50 0.12 2.08
N LEU A 193 -11.33 0.56 1.13
CA LEU A 193 -12.43 1.49 1.39
C LEU A 193 -13.37 0.93 2.46
N PHE A 194 -13.71 -0.35 2.38
CA PHE A 194 -14.59 -1.01 3.34
C PHE A 194 -14.01 -1.13 4.75
N TRP A 195 -12.68 -1.10 4.92
CA TRP A 195 -12.09 -0.98 6.26
C TRP A 195 -12.51 0.33 6.92
N VAL A 196 -12.43 1.43 6.17
CA VAL A 196 -12.82 2.75 6.67
C VAL A 196 -14.31 2.85 6.93
N LEU A 197 -15.15 2.34 6.00
CA LEU A 197 -16.61 2.38 6.15
C LEU A 197 -17.07 1.64 7.41
N ARG A 198 -16.51 0.43 7.66
CA ARG A 198 -16.81 -0.35 8.86
C ARG A 198 -16.33 0.35 10.15
N TRP A 199 -15.14 0.92 10.13
CA TRP A 199 -14.61 1.68 11.26
C TRP A 199 -15.47 2.93 11.54
N ALA A 200 -15.79 3.71 10.50
CA ALA A 200 -16.61 4.90 10.63
C ALA A 200 -18.03 4.58 11.14
N THR A 201 -18.62 3.49 10.69
CA THR A 201 -19.91 2.99 11.21
C THR A 201 -19.81 2.60 12.68
N LYS A 202 -18.76 1.84 13.08
CA LYS A 202 -18.53 1.47 14.45
C LYS A 202 -18.32 2.67 15.39
N LYS A 203 -17.71 3.74 14.88
CA LYS A 203 -17.48 5.00 15.62
C LYS A 203 -18.69 5.94 15.60
N GLY A 204 -19.76 5.62 14.85
CA GLY A 204 -20.95 6.48 14.70
C GLY A 204 -20.78 7.65 13.74
N TYR A 205 -19.65 7.73 13.01
CA TYR A 205 -19.40 8.76 12.00
C TYR A 205 -20.19 8.52 10.71
N ASN A 206 -20.40 7.25 10.35
CA ASN A 206 -21.19 6.84 9.21
C ASN A 206 -22.51 6.20 9.64
N THR A 207 -23.62 6.82 9.31
CA THR A 207 -24.97 6.31 9.53
C THR A 207 -25.58 5.70 8.27
N ASN A 208 -24.95 5.89 7.09
CA ASN A 208 -25.39 5.27 5.84
C ASN A 208 -24.85 3.84 5.77
N LEU A 209 -25.75 2.86 5.79
CA LEU A 209 -25.45 1.43 5.78
C LEU A 209 -25.59 0.80 4.36
N ASP A 210 -25.82 1.59 3.33
CA ASP A 210 -25.99 1.08 1.95
C ASP A 210 -24.78 0.27 1.46
N TYR A 211 -23.58 0.60 1.93
CA TYR A 211 -22.37 -0.17 1.60
C TYR A 211 -22.45 -1.64 2.05
N GLN A 212 -23.26 -1.97 3.05
CA GLN A 212 -23.44 -3.36 3.51
C GLN A 212 -24.24 -4.21 2.52
N LYS A 213 -25.10 -3.58 1.70
CA LYS A 213 -25.87 -4.22 0.62
C LYS A 213 -24.99 -4.47 -0.60
N PHE A 214 -23.93 -3.69 -0.76
CA PHE A 214 -23.03 -3.76 -1.90
C PHE A 214 -22.20 -5.05 -1.88
N SER A 215 -22.20 -5.77 -3.00
CA SER A 215 -21.39 -6.96 -3.21
C SER A 215 -20.57 -6.84 -4.47
N LEU A 216 -19.26 -6.78 -4.34
CA LEU A 216 -18.36 -6.75 -5.49
C LEU A 216 -18.26 -8.15 -6.10
N LYS A 217 -18.93 -8.35 -7.23
CA LYS A 217 -18.78 -9.59 -8.01
C LYS A 217 -17.50 -9.52 -8.83
N THR A 218 -16.55 -10.39 -8.53
CA THR A 218 -15.32 -10.57 -9.30
C THR A 218 -15.15 -12.04 -9.59
N LYS A 219 -14.78 -12.37 -10.83
CA LYS A 219 -14.37 -13.73 -11.17
C LYS A 219 -12.96 -13.95 -10.64
N SER A 220 -12.75 -15.03 -9.90
CA SER A 220 -11.44 -15.44 -9.41
C SER A 220 -10.93 -16.59 -10.28
N LEU A 221 -9.72 -16.46 -10.77
CA LEU A 221 -9.02 -17.54 -11.46
C LEU A 221 -7.81 -17.96 -10.65
N GLN A 222 -7.68 -19.25 -10.48
CA GLN A 222 -6.46 -19.83 -9.94
C GLN A 222 -5.48 -20.00 -11.11
N ASN A 223 -4.56 -19.07 -11.28
CA ASN A 223 -3.50 -19.19 -12.26
C ASN A 223 -2.49 -20.25 -11.81
N ALA A 224 -1.88 -20.94 -12.79
CA ALA A 224 -0.77 -21.84 -12.54
C ALA A 224 0.36 -21.13 -11.77
N ILE A 225 0.91 -21.81 -10.79
CA ILE A 225 2.04 -21.32 -10.00
C ILE A 225 3.27 -21.34 -10.89
N VAL A 226 3.89 -20.17 -11.10
CA VAL A 226 5.17 -20.09 -11.79
C VAL A 226 6.28 -20.40 -10.80
N PHE A 227 7.03 -21.45 -11.07
CA PHE A 227 8.24 -21.87 -10.35
C PHE A 227 9.28 -22.38 -11.36
N LEU A 228 10.51 -22.56 -10.93
CA LEU A 228 11.55 -23.15 -11.75
C LEU A 228 11.67 -24.65 -11.44
N GLU A 229 11.70 -25.45 -12.47
CA GLU A 229 12.09 -26.86 -12.35
C GLU A 229 13.55 -26.95 -11.91
N TRP A 230 13.95 -28.12 -11.42
CA TRP A 230 15.31 -28.30 -10.89
C TRP A 230 16.39 -27.96 -11.91
N GLU A 231 16.24 -28.42 -13.13
CA GLU A 231 17.18 -28.19 -14.24
C GLU A 231 17.26 -26.71 -14.60
N GLU A 232 16.14 -25.99 -14.60
CA GLU A 232 16.08 -24.54 -14.85
C GLU A 232 16.80 -23.76 -13.73
N LEU A 233 16.56 -24.16 -12.47
CA LEU A 233 17.25 -23.58 -11.32
C LEU A 233 18.75 -23.79 -11.41
N MET A 234 19.18 -25.01 -11.79
CA MET A 234 20.61 -25.33 -11.91
C MET A 234 21.28 -24.62 -13.08
N ARG A 235 20.57 -24.35 -14.18
CA ARG A 235 21.08 -23.48 -15.25
C ARG A 235 21.39 -22.07 -14.76
N ILE A 236 20.47 -21.48 -13.95
CA ILE A 236 20.69 -20.16 -13.34
C ILE A 236 21.86 -20.21 -12.34
N TYR A 237 21.88 -21.19 -11.45
CA TYR A 237 22.88 -21.33 -10.40
C TYR A 237 24.31 -21.44 -10.97
N ASN A 238 24.46 -22.22 -12.04
CA ASN A 238 25.74 -22.50 -12.69
C ASN A 238 26.10 -21.47 -13.78
N TYR A 239 25.23 -20.49 -14.07
CA TYR A 239 25.47 -19.53 -15.15
C TYR A 239 26.76 -18.76 -14.94
N LYS A 240 27.67 -18.86 -15.92
CA LYS A 240 28.95 -18.14 -15.95
C LYS A 240 28.75 -16.84 -16.74
N PHE A 241 28.89 -15.70 -16.06
CA PHE A 241 28.70 -14.42 -16.71
C PHE A 241 29.91 -14.07 -17.59
N PRO A 242 29.72 -13.89 -18.90
CA PRO A 242 30.74 -13.33 -19.76
C PRO A 242 31.06 -11.87 -19.37
N PRO A 243 32.20 -11.30 -19.85
CA PRO A 243 32.51 -9.89 -19.64
C PRO A 243 31.39 -8.96 -20.09
N LYS A 244 31.32 -7.76 -19.50
CA LYS A 244 30.41 -6.69 -19.92
C LYS A 244 30.64 -6.35 -21.40
N GLY A 245 29.57 -6.14 -22.15
CA GLY A 245 29.63 -5.84 -23.59
C GLY A 245 29.68 -7.07 -24.51
N THR A 246 29.77 -8.28 -23.91
CA THR A 246 29.69 -9.50 -24.74
C THR A 246 28.29 -9.64 -25.33
N LYS A 247 28.24 -9.92 -26.62
CA LYS A 247 26.99 -10.23 -27.34
C LYS A 247 26.73 -11.72 -27.25
N VAL A 248 25.54 -12.06 -26.76
CA VAL A 248 25.09 -13.45 -26.57
C VAL A 248 23.96 -13.72 -27.54
N GLN A 249 24.05 -14.83 -28.27
CA GLN A 249 22.96 -15.32 -29.13
C GLN A 249 21.95 -16.05 -28.26
N LEU A 250 20.68 -15.66 -28.36
CA LEU A 250 19.56 -16.22 -27.61
C LEU A 250 18.46 -16.66 -28.58
N GLN A 251 17.62 -17.59 -28.12
CA GLN A 251 16.45 -18.04 -28.88
C GLN A 251 15.17 -17.70 -28.11
N ASP A 252 14.20 -17.09 -28.77
CA ASP A 252 12.88 -16.86 -28.19
C ASP A 252 12.02 -18.13 -28.20
N TYR A 253 10.85 -18.09 -27.56
CA TYR A 253 9.93 -19.25 -27.49
C TYR A 253 9.24 -19.56 -28.83
N HIS A 254 9.43 -18.76 -29.86
CA HIS A 254 9.04 -19.04 -31.24
C HIS A 254 10.18 -19.66 -32.06
N GLY A 255 11.36 -19.88 -31.46
CA GLY A 255 12.52 -20.43 -32.13
C GLY A 255 13.35 -19.40 -32.92
N ARG A 256 13.05 -18.08 -32.82
CA ARG A 256 13.79 -17.02 -33.51
C ARG A 256 15.04 -16.65 -32.74
N THR A 257 16.17 -16.64 -33.40
CA THR A 257 17.45 -16.24 -32.82
C THR A 257 17.59 -14.72 -32.84
N TYR A 258 18.08 -14.14 -31.75
CA TYR A 258 18.39 -12.73 -31.60
C TYR A 258 19.68 -12.53 -30.77
N GLU A 259 20.30 -11.37 -30.93
CA GLU A 259 21.51 -10.99 -30.21
C GLU A 259 21.18 -10.05 -29.04
N LYS A 260 21.81 -10.29 -27.90
CA LYS A 260 21.67 -9.45 -26.72
C LYS A 260 23.03 -9.10 -26.14
N GLU A 261 23.28 -7.80 -25.96
CA GLU A 261 24.51 -7.32 -25.31
C GLU A 261 24.37 -7.36 -23.78
N LEU A 262 25.34 -7.93 -23.11
CA LEU A 262 25.40 -8.05 -21.66
C LEU A 262 25.76 -6.71 -21.00
N GLY A 263 24.90 -6.27 -20.09
CA GLY A 263 25.11 -5.13 -19.24
C GLY A 263 26.06 -5.39 -18.06
N THR A 264 25.81 -4.75 -16.92
CA THR A 264 26.65 -4.84 -15.71
C THR A 264 26.52 -6.20 -15.05
N THR A 265 27.55 -7.06 -15.15
CA THR A 265 27.58 -8.44 -14.65
C THR A 265 27.49 -8.52 -13.13
N LYS A 266 28.13 -7.64 -12.36
CA LYS A 266 28.09 -7.63 -10.89
C LYS A 266 26.66 -7.61 -10.32
N SER A 267 25.76 -6.79 -10.88
CA SER A 267 24.37 -6.72 -10.42
C SER A 267 23.56 -7.96 -10.78
N LEU A 268 23.88 -8.62 -11.90
CA LEU A 268 23.29 -9.90 -12.30
C LEU A 268 23.76 -11.04 -11.39
N GLN A 269 25.05 -11.06 -11.01
CA GLN A 269 25.60 -12.04 -10.05
C GLN A 269 24.91 -11.94 -8.70
N ILE A 270 24.78 -10.72 -8.15
CA ILE A 270 24.07 -10.51 -6.88
C ILE A 270 22.59 -10.94 -6.99
N ALA A 271 21.91 -10.63 -8.10
CA ALA A 271 20.52 -11.07 -8.31
C ALA A 271 20.40 -12.59 -8.42
N ARG A 272 21.34 -13.26 -9.14
CA ARG A 272 21.43 -14.71 -9.21
C ARG A 272 21.59 -15.33 -7.84
N ASP A 273 22.61 -14.92 -7.10
CA ASP A 273 22.95 -15.51 -5.81
C ASP A 273 21.85 -15.30 -4.78
N SER A 274 21.28 -14.08 -4.71
CA SER A 274 20.16 -13.76 -3.84
C SER A 274 18.91 -14.59 -4.17
N PHE A 275 18.61 -14.75 -5.46
CA PHE A 275 17.45 -15.52 -5.90
C PHE A 275 17.65 -17.03 -5.68
N CYS A 276 18.79 -17.58 -6.09
CA CYS A 276 19.10 -19.00 -5.86
C CYS A 276 19.11 -19.32 -4.37
N PHE A 277 19.62 -18.42 -3.53
CA PHE A 277 19.56 -18.58 -2.09
C PHE A 277 18.13 -18.71 -1.57
N CYS A 278 17.21 -17.88 -2.07
CA CYS A 278 15.79 -18.04 -1.76
C CYS A 278 15.20 -19.37 -2.31
N CYS A 279 15.70 -19.85 -3.46
CA CYS A 279 15.29 -21.14 -4.02
C CYS A 279 15.80 -22.34 -3.19
N PHE A 280 16.90 -22.18 -2.44
CA PHE A 280 17.48 -23.25 -1.62
C PHE A 280 17.14 -23.16 -0.13
N THR A 281 16.56 -22.03 0.34
CA THR A 281 16.24 -21.79 1.75
C THR A 281 14.77 -21.47 2.00
N SER A 282 13.97 -21.29 0.98
CA SER A 282 12.59 -20.80 1.06
C SER A 282 12.42 -19.37 1.57
N LEU A 283 13.46 -18.66 1.95
CA LEU A 283 13.35 -17.31 2.50
C LEU A 283 12.58 -16.37 1.58
N ARG A 284 11.74 -15.52 2.18
CA ARG A 284 11.16 -14.40 1.42
C ARG A 284 12.27 -13.40 1.10
N PHE A 285 12.15 -12.72 -0.01
CA PHE A 285 13.13 -11.71 -0.42
C PHE A 285 13.41 -10.67 0.67
N SER A 286 12.39 -10.22 1.40
CA SER A 286 12.56 -9.29 2.53
C SER A 286 13.40 -9.88 3.66
N ASP A 287 13.17 -11.15 3.99
CA ASP A 287 13.88 -11.84 5.06
C ASP A 287 15.34 -12.09 4.66
N MET A 288 15.57 -12.51 3.41
CA MET A 288 16.93 -12.68 2.84
C MET A 288 17.70 -11.36 2.79
N GLN A 289 17.07 -10.24 2.37
CA GLN A 289 17.74 -8.93 2.31
C GLN A 289 18.10 -8.37 3.69
N ASN A 290 17.48 -8.85 4.76
CA ASN A 290 17.78 -8.47 6.13
C ASN A 290 18.48 -9.59 6.93
N LEU A 291 18.95 -10.63 6.24
CA LEU A 291 19.68 -11.72 6.88
C LEU A 291 21.02 -11.20 7.39
N LYS A 292 21.25 -11.35 8.70
CA LYS A 292 22.52 -10.99 9.36
C LYS A 292 23.37 -12.23 9.58
N TRP A 293 24.68 -12.04 9.59
CA TRP A 293 25.62 -13.12 9.93
C TRP A 293 25.37 -13.72 11.31
N SER A 294 24.91 -12.93 12.27
CA SER A 294 24.52 -13.41 13.60
C SER A 294 23.37 -14.43 13.62
N SER A 295 22.60 -14.50 12.53
CA SER A 295 21.50 -15.47 12.35
C SER A 295 21.95 -16.75 11.62
N VAL A 296 23.19 -16.82 11.18
CA VAL A 296 23.75 -17.92 10.40
C VAL A 296 24.73 -18.72 11.26
N SER A 297 24.45 -20.00 11.45
CA SER A 297 25.37 -20.96 12.05
C SER A 297 26.01 -21.86 10.97
N GLU A 298 26.84 -22.81 11.36
CA GLU A 298 27.49 -23.73 10.41
C GLU A 298 26.50 -24.54 9.57
N LYS A 299 25.36 -24.91 10.14
CA LYS A 299 24.40 -25.82 9.49
C LYS A 299 22.99 -25.25 9.33
N THR A 300 22.70 -24.13 9.98
CA THR A 300 21.33 -23.61 10.03
C THR A 300 21.28 -22.08 9.94
N ILE A 301 20.12 -21.60 9.53
CA ILE A 301 19.74 -20.19 9.65
C ILE A 301 18.52 -20.13 10.58
N THR A 302 18.62 -19.29 11.62
CA THR A 302 17.48 -19.04 12.52
C THR A 302 17.11 -17.57 12.47
N ILE A 303 15.90 -17.27 12.00
CA ILE A 303 15.40 -15.90 11.87
C ILE A 303 13.95 -15.76 12.34
N THR A 304 13.59 -14.54 12.77
CA THR A 304 12.20 -14.13 12.93
C THR A 304 11.75 -13.42 11.66
N THR A 305 10.76 -13.96 10.98
CA THR A 305 10.29 -13.46 9.68
C THR A 305 9.63 -12.08 9.83
N ILE A 306 9.90 -11.17 8.90
CA ILE A 306 9.40 -9.78 8.95
C ILE A 306 7.87 -9.73 8.79
N LYS A 307 7.30 -10.59 7.93
CA LYS A 307 5.88 -10.51 7.56
C LYS A 307 4.95 -11.16 8.60
N THR A 308 5.38 -12.24 9.23
CA THR A 308 4.53 -13.07 10.12
C THR A 308 5.02 -13.13 11.56
N SER A 309 6.16 -12.50 11.84
CA SER A 309 6.82 -12.49 13.17
C SER A 309 7.02 -13.89 13.76
N SER A 310 7.13 -14.90 12.90
CA SER A 310 7.36 -16.29 13.29
C SER A 310 8.85 -16.61 13.21
N THR A 311 9.38 -17.22 14.25
CA THR A 311 10.77 -17.74 14.23
C THR A 311 10.80 -19.05 13.46
N ILE A 312 11.70 -19.15 12.48
CA ILE A 312 11.93 -20.34 11.67
C ILE A 312 13.42 -20.70 11.71
N THR A 313 13.69 -21.99 11.71
CA THR A 313 15.04 -22.55 11.53
C THR A 313 15.06 -23.34 10.24
N ILE A 314 16.07 -23.07 9.41
CA ILE A 314 16.24 -23.68 8.09
C ILE A 314 17.62 -24.34 8.04
N GLU A 315 17.67 -25.61 7.76
CA GLU A 315 18.91 -26.33 7.55
C GLU A 315 19.53 -25.95 6.21
N LEU A 316 20.85 -25.72 6.21
CA LEU A 316 21.60 -25.33 5.02
C LEU A 316 21.97 -26.56 4.18
N ASN A 317 21.50 -26.59 2.93
CA ASN A 317 22.01 -27.49 1.92
C ASN A 317 23.33 -26.97 1.31
N LYS A 318 24.05 -27.82 0.57
CA LYS A 318 25.35 -27.47 -0.04
C LYS A 318 25.30 -26.20 -0.90
N TYR A 319 24.25 -25.99 -1.67
CA TYR A 319 24.12 -24.84 -2.57
C TYR A 319 23.94 -23.53 -1.81
N ALA A 320 23.09 -23.53 -0.78
CA ALA A 320 22.93 -22.37 0.09
C ALA A 320 24.24 -22.02 0.83
N PHE A 321 24.94 -23.05 1.31
CA PHE A 321 26.23 -22.89 1.98
C PHE A 321 27.30 -22.31 1.04
N GLU A 322 27.40 -22.80 -0.19
CA GLU A 322 28.33 -22.25 -1.19
C GLU A 322 28.03 -20.80 -1.52
N ILE A 323 26.74 -20.41 -1.62
CA ILE A 323 26.37 -19.02 -1.82
C ILE A 323 26.79 -18.16 -0.63
N LEU A 324 26.53 -18.58 0.61
CA LEU A 324 26.95 -17.85 1.81
C LEU A 324 28.46 -17.60 1.81
N ASN A 325 29.26 -18.60 1.46
CA ASN A 325 30.69 -18.48 1.43
C ASN A 325 31.20 -17.44 0.42
N ARG A 326 30.49 -17.21 -0.68
CA ARG A 326 30.84 -16.14 -1.63
C ARG A 326 30.72 -14.73 -1.04
N TYR A 327 29.93 -14.57 0.01
CA TYR A 327 29.66 -13.27 0.64
C TYR A 327 30.37 -13.08 1.99
N ARG A 328 31.10 -14.09 2.49
CA ARG A 328 31.89 -13.95 3.71
C ARG A 328 32.96 -12.86 3.54
N GLY A 329 32.96 -11.89 4.49
CA GLY A 329 33.91 -10.77 4.46
C GLY A 329 33.53 -9.64 3.49
N VAL A 330 32.37 -9.69 2.84
CA VAL A 330 31.87 -8.59 1.97
C VAL A 330 31.23 -7.48 2.80
N ASP A 331 30.50 -7.85 3.85
CA ASP A 331 29.86 -6.95 4.81
C ASP A 331 29.91 -7.64 6.19
N GLU A 332 30.13 -6.85 7.26
CA GLU A 332 30.27 -7.39 8.61
C GLU A 332 28.96 -7.76 9.27
N GLU A 333 27.86 -7.09 8.91
CA GLU A 333 26.55 -7.26 9.52
C GLU A 333 25.62 -8.10 8.64
N TYR A 334 25.50 -7.76 7.37
CA TYR A 334 24.52 -8.36 6.44
C TYR A 334 25.18 -9.36 5.49
N VAL A 335 24.46 -10.47 5.23
CA VAL A 335 24.94 -11.51 4.32
C VAL A 335 24.95 -11.03 2.87
N PHE A 336 23.90 -10.34 2.43
CA PHE A 336 23.74 -9.92 1.04
C PHE A 336 23.74 -8.41 0.88
N PRO A 337 24.35 -7.87 -0.21
CA PRO A 337 24.21 -6.46 -0.56
C PRO A 337 22.73 -6.08 -0.76
N ARG A 338 22.32 -4.94 -0.24
CA ARG A 338 20.93 -4.47 -0.34
C ARG A 338 20.61 -3.99 -1.74
N ILE A 339 19.61 -4.59 -2.35
CA ILE A 339 19.09 -4.21 -3.67
C ILE A 339 17.56 -4.11 -3.57
N SER A 340 16.96 -3.07 -4.20
CA SER A 340 15.50 -2.95 -4.23
C SER A 340 14.85 -4.11 -4.99
N ASN A 341 13.66 -4.53 -4.54
CA ASN A 341 12.90 -5.62 -5.16
C ASN A 341 12.65 -5.39 -6.66
N ASN A 342 12.33 -4.15 -7.07
CA ASN A 342 12.12 -3.82 -8.47
C ASN A 342 13.39 -4.01 -9.33
N LYS A 343 14.54 -3.58 -8.80
CA LYS A 343 15.82 -3.76 -9.50
C LYS A 343 16.19 -5.26 -9.59
N THR A 344 15.97 -6.00 -8.51
CA THR A 344 16.19 -7.45 -8.51
C THR A 344 15.30 -8.15 -9.53
N ASN A 345 13.99 -7.85 -9.58
CA ASN A 345 13.08 -8.45 -10.55
C ASN A 345 13.51 -8.16 -12.00
N LYS A 346 13.93 -6.92 -12.29
CA LYS A 346 14.44 -6.57 -13.63
C LYS A 346 15.68 -7.42 -14.00
N ARG A 347 16.59 -7.62 -13.03
CA ARG A 347 17.78 -8.45 -13.25
C ARG A 347 17.47 -9.94 -13.34
N LEU A 348 16.43 -10.41 -12.63
CA LEU A 348 15.96 -11.78 -12.74
C LEU A 348 15.36 -12.08 -14.12
N HIS A 349 14.57 -11.17 -14.68
CA HIS A 349 14.06 -11.33 -16.05
C HIS A 349 15.21 -11.44 -17.05
N GLU A 350 16.20 -10.54 -16.96
CA GLU A 350 17.40 -10.57 -17.80
C GLU A 350 18.20 -11.86 -17.63
N LEU A 351 18.41 -12.32 -16.40
CA LEU A 351 19.14 -13.54 -16.08
C LEU A 351 18.41 -14.80 -16.58
N CYS A 352 17.12 -14.89 -16.34
CA CYS A 352 16.32 -16.04 -16.80
C CYS A 352 16.21 -16.09 -18.33
N GLU A 353 16.21 -14.94 -18.99
CA GLU A 353 16.28 -14.84 -20.45
C GLU A 353 17.65 -15.34 -20.95
N LEU A 354 18.75 -14.94 -20.32
CA LEU A 354 20.12 -15.43 -20.63
C LEU A 354 20.27 -16.96 -20.40
N CYS A 355 19.49 -17.52 -19.48
CA CYS A 355 19.45 -18.95 -19.22
C CYS A 355 18.41 -19.69 -20.08
N GLU A 356 17.80 -19.03 -21.06
CA GLU A 356 16.80 -19.58 -21.98
C GLU A 356 15.62 -20.26 -21.24
N ILE A 357 15.14 -19.60 -20.16
CA ILE A 357 13.94 -20.03 -19.46
C ILE A 357 12.74 -19.39 -20.15
N ASN A 358 12.51 -19.78 -21.37
CA ASN A 358 11.65 -19.10 -22.34
C ASN A 358 10.35 -19.86 -22.68
N ALA A 359 10.05 -20.99 -22.04
CA ALA A 359 8.81 -21.74 -22.25
C ALA A 359 7.59 -20.79 -22.15
N PRO A 360 6.61 -20.86 -23.06
CA PRO A 360 5.44 -19.99 -23.03
C PRO A 360 4.57 -20.29 -21.82
N ILE A 361 4.22 -19.23 -21.06
CA ILE A 361 3.29 -19.28 -19.93
C ILE A 361 2.13 -18.34 -20.22
N THR A 362 0.91 -18.86 -20.12
CA THR A 362 -0.32 -18.07 -20.22
C THR A 362 -0.85 -17.77 -18.84
N LYS A 363 -1.01 -16.47 -18.52
CA LYS A 363 -1.73 -16.01 -17.34
C LYS A 363 -3.06 -15.40 -17.73
N THR A 364 -4.12 -15.91 -17.13
CA THR A 364 -5.46 -15.41 -17.35
C THR A 364 -5.85 -14.49 -16.20
N TYR A 365 -6.44 -13.34 -16.49
CA TYR A 365 -7.02 -12.44 -15.52
C TYR A 365 -8.28 -11.77 -16.07
N TYR A 366 -9.10 -11.20 -15.17
CA TYR A 366 -10.27 -10.45 -15.56
C TYR A 366 -10.04 -8.94 -15.44
N LYS A 367 -10.63 -8.20 -16.38
CA LYS A 367 -10.58 -6.75 -16.44
C LYS A 367 -11.94 -6.27 -16.94
N GLY A 368 -12.70 -5.59 -16.09
CA GLY A 368 -14.05 -5.15 -16.43
C GLY A 368 -15.04 -6.28 -16.77
N GLY A 369 -14.77 -7.50 -16.27
CA GLY A 369 -15.56 -8.70 -16.62
C GLY A 369 -15.05 -9.44 -17.85
N GLU A 370 -14.19 -8.84 -18.66
CA GLU A 370 -13.53 -9.46 -19.81
C GLU A 370 -12.39 -10.39 -19.35
N ARG A 371 -12.32 -11.58 -19.95
CA ARG A 371 -11.23 -12.53 -19.74
C ARG A 371 -10.06 -12.19 -20.66
N ILE A 372 -8.90 -11.92 -20.09
CA ILE A 372 -7.68 -11.59 -20.83
C ILE A 372 -6.66 -12.69 -20.59
N GLU A 373 -6.10 -13.20 -21.66
CA GLU A 373 -5.00 -14.16 -21.67
C GLU A 373 -3.72 -13.45 -22.07
N ASP A 374 -2.70 -13.51 -21.20
CA ASP A 374 -1.40 -12.86 -21.37
C ASP A 374 -0.35 -13.98 -21.47
N THR A 375 0.03 -14.34 -22.71
CA THR A 375 1.04 -15.34 -22.99
C THR A 375 2.39 -14.67 -23.21
N ARG A 376 3.35 -15.04 -22.37
CA ARG A 376 4.73 -14.53 -22.45
C ARG A 376 5.71 -15.64 -22.07
N PRO A 377 7.01 -15.47 -22.40
CA PRO A 377 8.02 -16.42 -21.96
C PRO A 377 8.10 -16.48 -20.43
N LYS A 378 8.40 -17.66 -19.89
CA LYS A 378 8.45 -17.95 -18.44
C LYS A 378 9.30 -16.93 -17.68
N TYR A 379 10.45 -16.51 -18.24
CA TYR A 379 11.32 -15.51 -17.60
C TYR A 379 10.59 -14.19 -17.28
N ALA A 380 9.60 -13.77 -18.08
CA ALA A 380 8.85 -12.54 -17.85
C ALA A 380 7.93 -12.60 -16.62
N PHE A 381 7.68 -13.79 -16.08
CA PHE A 381 6.87 -14.02 -14.89
C PHE A 381 7.70 -14.43 -13.66
N VAL A 382 9.01 -14.63 -13.81
CA VAL A 382 9.91 -14.93 -12.70
C VAL A 382 10.16 -13.65 -11.90
N GLY A 383 9.92 -13.70 -10.60
CA GLY A 383 10.19 -12.61 -9.67
C GLY A 383 10.77 -13.14 -8.37
N THR A 384 11.13 -12.25 -7.47
CA THR A 384 11.76 -12.64 -6.19
C THR A 384 10.93 -13.65 -5.40
N HIS A 385 9.61 -13.58 -5.47
CA HIS A 385 8.74 -14.55 -4.80
C HIS A 385 8.72 -15.93 -5.48
N THR A 386 9.12 -16.01 -6.75
CA THR A 386 9.28 -17.27 -7.47
C THR A 386 10.33 -18.16 -6.81
N GLY A 387 11.38 -17.57 -6.18
CA GLY A 387 12.40 -18.35 -5.46
C GLY A 387 11.80 -19.23 -4.37
N ARG A 388 10.94 -18.67 -3.53
CA ARG A 388 10.23 -19.44 -2.49
C ARG A 388 9.28 -20.48 -3.07
N ARG A 389 8.58 -20.18 -4.15
CA ARG A 389 7.72 -21.14 -4.86
C ARG A 389 8.53 -22.30 -5.42
N THR A 390 9.66 -22.00 -6.03
CA THR A 390 10.63 -22.97 -6.55
C THR A 390 11.10 -23.92 -5.45
N PHE A 391 11.47 -23.41 -4.27
CA PHE A 391 11.82 -24.25 -3.14
C PHE A 391 10.69 -25.21 -2.78
N ILE A 392 9.47 -24.69 -2.60
CA ILE A 392 8.33 -25.50 -2.15
C ILE A 392 8.00 -26.60 -3.18
N CYS A 393 7.88 -26.24 -4.45
CA CYS A 393 7.54 -27.21 -5.50
C CYS A 393 8.61 -28.30 -5.63
N ASN A 394 9.89 -27.93 -5.74
CA ASN A 394 10.98 -28.92 -5.86
C ASN A 394 11.08 -29.79 -4.60
N ALA A 395 10.95 -29.24 -3.39
CA ALA A 395 10.99 -30.01 -2.16
C ALA A 395 9.87 -31.08 -2.12
N LEU A 396 8.65 -30.69 -2.48
CA LEU A 396 7.51 -31.61 -2.52
C LEU A 396 7.66 -32.64 -3.65
N MET A 397 8.16 -32.27 -4.83
CA MET A 397 8.45 -33.19 -5.94
C MET A 397 9.54 -34.18 -5.60
N MET A 398 10.54 -33.79 -4.81
CA MET A 398 11.58 -34.69 -4.25
C MET A 398 11.02 -35.62 -3.15
N GLY A 399 9.76 -35.55 -2.80
CA GLY A 399 9.11 -36.41 -1.82
C GLY A 399 9.25 -35.92 -0.37
N ILE A 400 9.76 -34.71 -0.12
CA ILE A 400 9.84 -34.17 1.23
C ILE A 400 8.42 -33.90 1.75
N PRO A 401 8.06 -34.42 2.94
CA PRO A 401 6.72 -34.27 3.48
C PRO A 401 6.30 -32.79 3.65
N ALA A 402 5.05 -32.46 3.31
CA ALA A 402 4.54 -31.09 3.33
C ALA A 402 4.67 -30.42 4.72
N ASN A 403 4.49 -31.17 5.80
CA ASN A 403 4.66 -30.66 7.16
C ASN A 403 6.11 -30.24 7.49
N ILE A 404 7.11 -30.86 6.88
CA ILE A 404 8.52 -30.45 6.98
C ILE A 404 8.74 -29.15 6.18
N VAL A 405 8.25 -29.14 4.92
CA VAL A 405 8.34 -27.92 4.09
C VAL A 405 7.65 -26.74 4.75
N MET A 406 6.52 -26.96 5.43
CA MET A 406 5.82 -25.90 6.19
C MET A 406 6.66 -25.33 7.33
N LYS A 407 7.43 -26.14 8.04
CA LYS A 407 8.34 -25.67 9.10
C LYS A 407 9.41 -24.73 8.53
N TRP A 408 10.06 -25.08 7.44
CA TRP A 408 11.07 -24.23 6.78
C TRP A 408 10.49 -22.95 6.20
N THR A 409 9.26 -23.03 5.71
CA THR A 409 8.60 -21.89 5.08
C THR A 409 7.84 -21.02 6.08
N GLY A 410 7.58 -21.49 7.30
CA GLY A 410 6.77 -20.79 8.29
C GLY A 410 5.30 -20.63 7.85
N HIS A 411 4.75 -21.63 7.16
CA HIS A 411 3.32 -21.71 6.88
C HIS A 411 2.60 -22.36 8.07
N SER A 412 1.65 -21.64 8.65
CA SER A 412 0.79 -22.15 9.73
C SER A 412 -0.48 -22.82 9.20
N ASP A 413 -0.89 -22.52 7.98
CA ASP A 413 -2.11 -23.01 7.36
C ASP A 413 -1.81 -23.94 6.19
N TYR A 414 -2.34 -25.16 6.28
CA TYR A 414 -2.21 -26.19 5.24
C TYR A 414 -2.90 -25.77 3.93
N SER A 415 -3.96 -24.96 4.00
CA SER A 415 -4.65 -24.47 2.81
C SER A 415 -3.73 -23.64 1.90
N ALA A 416 -2.74 -22.95 2.50
CA ALA A 416 -1.73 -22.20 1.76
C ALA A 416 -0.75 -23.12 0.99
N MET A 417 -0.60 -24.38 1.42
CA MET A 417 0.26 -25.37 0.78
C MET A 417 -0.45 -26.17 -0.31
N LYS A 418 -1.78 -26.28 -0.24
CA LYS A 418 -2.57 -27.12 -1.16
C LYS A 418 -2.22 -26.93 -2.64
N PRO A 419 -2.11 -25.69 -3.18
CA PRO A 419 -1.79 -25.51 -4.60
C PRO A 419 -0.42 -26.11 -5.02
N TYR A 420 0.54 -26.16 -4.10
CA TYR A 420 1.86 -26.74 -4.34
C TYR A 420 1.83 -28.26 -4.23
N ILE A 421 1.04 -28.79 -3.30
CA ILE A 421 0.84 -30.22 -3.12
C ILE A 421 0.16 -30.81 -4.36
N ASP A 422 -0.83 -30.12 -4.91
CA ASP A 422 -1.53 -30.55 -6.12
C ASP A 422 -0.56 -30.65 -7.31
N ILE A 423 0.38 -29.72 -7.47
CA ILE A 423 1.44 -29.77 -8.49
C ILE A 423 2.35 -30.99 -8.28
N ALA A 424 2.81 -31.22 -7.05
CA ALA A 424 3.68 -32.32 -6.74
C ALA A 424 2.98 -33.69 -6.94
N ASN A 425 1.69 -33.77 -6.68
CA ASN A 425 0.89 -35.01 -6.89
C ASN A 425 0.69 -35.29 -8.36
N SER A 426 0.50 -34.29 -9.23
CA SER A 426 0.43 -34.52 -10.68
C SER A 426 1.75 -35.09 -11.23
N ALA A 427 2.89 -34.54 -10.80
CA ALA A 427 4.21 -35.08 -11.18
C ALA A 427 4.44 -36.53 -10.68
N LYS A 428 3.93 -36.87 -9.49
CA LYS A 428 3.98 -38.27 -8.99
C LYS A 428 3.09 -39.20 -9.76
N ALA A 429 1.93 -38.76 -10.23
CA ALA A 429 1.05 -39.58 -11.08
C ALA A 429 1.71 -39.91 -12.43
N GLU A 430 2.42 -38.95 -13.03
CA GLU A 430 3.23 -39.21 -14.23
C GLU A 430 4.36 -40.21 -13.96
N ALA A 431 5.02 -40.12 -12.78
CA ALA A 431 6.04 -41.07 -12.38
C ALA A 431 5.46 -42.49 -12.13
N MET A 432 4.22 -42.62 -11.63
CA MET A 432 3.56 -43.91 -11.45
C MET A 432 3.34 -44.62 -12.79
N ALA A 433 3.02 -43.88 -13.86
CA ALA A 433 2.88 -44.42 -15.19
C ALA A 433 4.17 -45.09 -15.74
N LEU A 434 5.33 -44.85 -15.12
CA LEU A 434 6.58 -45.52 -15.47
C LEU A 434 6.59 -47.00 -15.00
N PHE A 435 5.81 -47.35 -13.97
CA PHE A 435 5.66 -48.74 -13.53
C PHE A 435 4.91 -49.58 -14.60
N ASP A 436 3.98 -48.97 -15.34
CA ASP A 436 3.20 -49.65 -16.39
C ASP A 436 4.03 -49.95 -17.65
N LYS A 437 5.25 -49.38 -17.73
CA LYS A 437 6.18 -49.59 -18.87
C LYS A 437 7.22 -50.68 -18.63
N ARG A 438 7.14 -51.38 -17.49
CA ARG A 438 7.96 -52.56 -17.17
C ARG A 438 7.13 -53.81 -17.33
#